data_3163a49683ff88517e2848c3e37f5daf
#
_entry.id   3163a49683ff88517e2848c3e37f5daf
#
_cell.length_a   1.000
_cell.length_b   1.000
_cell.length_c   1.000
_cell.angle_alpha   90.00
_cell.angle_beta   90.00
_cell.angle_gamma   90.00
#
_symmetry.space_group_name_H-M   'P 1'
#
loop_
_entity.id
_entity.type
_entity.pdbx_description
1 polymer ?
#
loop_
_entity_poly.entity_id
_entity_poly.type
_entity_poly.pdbx_seq_one_letter_code
_entity_poly.pdbx_strand_id
1 'polypeptide(L)'
;MLTLYHHPFSPSSRFIRLILSEYGAAFEERHINPWERPQELLILNAAGTIPVMVENEGPAICGPGPIMEYLDETRGYAIGDRRLMPDHPDARAETRRLVDWALAKFDVEVIGHLVRERIYKQIMPKSAGGGEPDSAALR
;
A
#
# COMPACT_ATOMS: atom_id res chain seq x y z
N MET A 1 2.70 -13.60 13.88
CA MET A 1 3.69 -12.74 13.20
C MET A 1 2.98 -12.07 12.03
N LEU A 2 3.19 -10.78 11.82
CA LEU A 2 2.57 -10.03 10.73
C LEU A 2 3.60 -9.83 9.61
N THR A 3 3.25 -10.14 8.37
CA THR A 3 4.10 -9.96 7.18
C THR A 3 3.42 -9.01 6.21
N LEU A 4 4.15 -7.99 5.74
CA LEU A 4 3.67 -7.02 4.76
C LEU A 4 4.47 -7.16 3.45
N TYR A 5 3.79 -7.56 2.39
CA TYR A 5 4.31 -7.55 1.02
C TYR A 5 4.11 -6.17 0.42
N HIS A 6 5.20 -5.48 0.10
CA HIS A 6 5.16 -4.06 -0.23
C HIS A 6 6.32 -3.61 -1.12
N HIS A 7 6.27 -2.36 -1.61
CA HIS A 7 7.42 -1.68 -2.20
C HIS A 7 7.63 -0.31 -1.52
N PRO A 8 8.87 0.09 -1.21
CA PRO A 8 9.16 1.34 -0.48
C PRO A 8 8.57 2.60 -1.11
N PHE A 9 8.56 2.66 -2.44
CA PHE A 9 8.05 3.81 -3.20
C PHE A 9 6.58 3.71 -3.62
N SER A 10 5.87 2.68 -3.19
CA SER A 10 4.41 2.60 -3.37
C SER A 10 3.70 3.45 -2.32
N PRO A 11 2.89 4.46 -2.70
CA PRO A 11 2.11 5.26 -1.75
C PRO A 11 1.18 4.42 -0.88
N SER A 12 0.48 3.45 -1.49
CA SER A 12 -0.40 2.52 -0.76
C SER A 12 0.36 1.67 0.26
N SER A 13 1.56 1.21 -0.09
CA SER A 13 2.42 0.46 0.84
C SER A 13 2.93 1.35 1.97
N ARG A 14 3.34 2.58 1.65
CA ARG A 14 3.76 3.55 2.66
C ARG A 14 2.64 3.87 3.64
N PHE A 15 1.43 4.05 3.15
CA PHE A 15 0.24 4.29 3.97
C PHE A 15 0.05 3.18 5.02
N ILE A 16 0.12 1.91 4.61
CA ILE A 16 -0.03 0.79 5.54
C ILE A 16 1.13 0.70 6.53
N ARG A 17 2.37 0.95 6.10
CA ARG A 17 3.51 0.99 7.03
C ARG A 17 3.34 2.07 8.11
N LEU A 18 2.80 3.24 7.74
CA LEU A 18 2.51 4.30 8.71
C LEU A 18 1.43 3.87 9.70
N ILE A 19 0.33 3.27 9.22
CA ILE A 19 -0.74 2.75 10.10
C ILE A 19 -0.18 1.71 11.08
N LEU A 20 0.61 0.76 10.59
CA LEU A 20 1.24 -0.26 11.46
C LEU A 20 2.13 0.38 12.52
N SER A 21 2.90 1.39 12.15
CA SER A 21 3.74 2.15 13.08
C SER A 21 2.91 2.88 14.13
N GLU A 22 1.83 3.57 13.74
CA GLU A 22 0.94 4.29 14.67
C GLU A 22 0.25 3.33 15.65
N TYR A 23 -0.11 2.13 15.21
CA TYR A 23 -0.66 1.10 16.07
C TYR A 23 0.40 0.31 16.88
N GLY A 24 1.69 0.63 16.71
CA GLY A 24 2.79 -0.06 17.41
C GLY A 24 2.93 -1.54 17.04
N ALA A 25 2.44 -1.92 15.86
CA ALA A 25 2.46 -3.30 15.40
C ALA A 25 3.83 -3.65 14.82
N ALA A 26 4.49 -4.67 15.38
CA ALA A 26 5.70 -5.23 14.79
C ALA A 26 5.34 -6.08 13.55
N PHE A 27 6.10 -5.94 12.47
CA PHE A 27 5.87 -6.67 11.23
C PHE A 27 7.18 -6.95 10.49
N GLU A 28 7.17 -8.00 9.66
CA GLU A 28 8.22 -8.28 8.69
C GLU A 28 7.88 -7.65 7.34
N GLU A 29 8.87 -7.04 6.71
CA GLU A 29 8.75 -6.50 5.36
C GLU A 29 9.20 -7.52 4.32
N ARG A 30 8.36 -7.77 3.31
CA ARG A 30 8.67 -8.52 2.11
C ARG A 30 8.62 -7.59 0.92
N HIS A 31 9.79 -7.25 0.39
CA HIS A 31 9.90 -6.33 -0.74
C HIS A 31 9.46 -7.04 -2.04
N ILE A 32 8.52 -6.43 -2.73
CA ILE A 32 8.00 -6.87 -4.02
C ILE A 32 8.26 -5.78 -5.05
N ASN A 33 8.91 -6.14 -6.13
CA ASN A 33 8.98 -5.30 -7.32
C ASN A 33 7.67 -5.43 -8.13
N PRO A 34 6.85 -4.39 -8.25
CA PRO A 34 5.51 -4.53 -8.86
C PRO A 34 5.53 -5.04 -10.31
N TRP A 35 6.64 -4.82 -11.02
CA TRP A 35 6.80 -5.28 -12.42
C TRP A 35 7.18 -6.76 -12.55
N GLU A 36 7.64 -7.42 -11.48
CA GLU A 36 8.04 -8.83 -11.52
C GLU A 36 6.87 -9.79 -11.34
N ARG A 37 5.83 -9.36 -10.61
CA ARG A 37 4.65 -10.17 -10.28
C ARG A 37 5.01 -11.59 -9.82
N PRO A 38 5.82 -11.74 -8.76
CA PRO A 38 6.33 -13.04 -8.35
C PRO A 38 5.18 -13.98 -7.97
N GLN A 39 5.37 -15.28 -8.22
CA GLN A 39 4.32 -16.28 -8.00
C GLN A 39 3.84 -16.32 -6.55
N GLU A 40 4.73 -16.10 -5.58
CA GLU A 40 4.36 -16.00 -4.16
C GLU A 40 3.30 -14.90 -3.90
N LEU A 41 3.43 -13.74 -4.55
CA LEU A 41 2.42 -12.68 -4.46
C LEU A 41 1.12 -13.08 -5.16
N LEU A 42 1.20 -13.71 -6.34
CA LEU A 42 0.01 -14.10 -7.11
C LEU A 42 -0.83 -15.17 -6.41
N ILE A 43 -0.20 -16.02 -5.60
CA ILE A 43 -0.91 -16.99 -4.74
C ILE A 43 -1.71 -16.26 -3.66
N LEU A 44 -1.16 -15.20 -3.08
CA LEU A 44 -1.81 -14.41 -2.04
C LEU A 44 -2.83 -13.44 -2.61
N ASN A 45 -2.54 -12.86 -3.76
CA ASN A 45 -3.36 -11.86 -4.44
C ASN A 45 -3.26 -12.03 -5.97
N ALA A 46 -4.25 -12.67 -6.57
CA ALA A 46 -4.30 -12.92 -8.02
C ALA A 46 -4.24 -11.65 -8.87
N ALA A 47 -4.64 -10.48 -8.32
CA ALA A 47 -4.50 -9.19 -8.99
C ALA A 47 -3.02 -8.75 -9.14
N GLY A 48 -2.10 -9.35 -8.35
CA GLY A 48 -0.67 -9.02 -8.35
C GLY A 48 -0.37 -7.60 -7.87
N THR A 49 -1.27 -7.00 -7.09
CA THR A 49 -1.10 -5.65 -6.53
C THR A 49 -0.60 -5.72 -5.10
N ILE A 50 0.07 -4.65 -4.67
CA ILE A 50 0.55 -4.42 -3.31
C ILE A 50 -0.12 -3.16 -2.73
N PRO A 51 -0.21 -3.04 -1.38
CA PRO A 51 0.25 -3.96 -0.35
C PRO A 51 -0.64 -5.20 -0.18
N VAL A 52 -0.02 -6.28 0.31
CA VAL A 52 -0.72 -7.46 0.83
C VAL A 52 -0.20 -7.73 2.23
N MET A 53 -1.10 -7.99 3.16
CA MET A 53 -0.76 -8.29 4.55
C MET A 53 -1.24 -9.70 4.92
N VAL A 54 -0.39 -10.44 5.63
CA VAL A 54 -0.73 -11.74 6.21
C VAL A 54 -0.41 -11.70 7.68
N GLU A 55 -1.36 -12.05 8.52
CA GLU A 55 -1.15 -12.16 9.95
C GLU A 55 -1.19 -13.63 10.40
N ASN A 56 -0.09 -14.10 10.99
CA ASN A 56 0.14 -15.50 11.35
C ASN A 56 -0.05 -16.41 10.12
N GLU A 57 -0.88 -17.43 10.23
CA GLU A 57 -1.26 -18.33 9.13
C GLU A 57 -2.67 -18.00 8.59
N GLY A 58 -3.11 -16.77 8.82
CA GLY A 58 -4.42 -16.31 8.39
C GLY A 58 -4.50 -16.00 6.90
N PRO A 59 -5.69 -15.63 6.40
CA PRO A 59 -5.88 -15.26 5.01
C PRO A 59 -5.12 -13.99 4.65
N ALA A 60 -4.75 -13.87 3.37
CA ALA A 60 -4.16 -12.65 2.84
C ALA A 60 -5.20 -11.53 2.78
N ILE A 61 -4.84 -10.36 3.29
CA ILE A 61 -5.63 -9.15 3.24
C ILE A 61 -5.01 -8.24 2.18
N CYS A 62 -5.74 -7.97 1.11
CA CYS A 62 -5.21 -7.35 -0.09
C CYS A 62 -5.71 -5.92 -0.28
N GLY A 63 -4.78 -5.01 -0.49
CA GLY A 63 -5.06 -3.61 -0.76
C GLY A 63 -5.13 -2.72 0.48
N PRO A 64 -4.91 -1.40 0.30
CA PRO A 64 -4.78 -0.47 1.42
C PRO A 64 -6.08 -0.30 2.22
N GLY A 65 -7.23 -0.23 1.57
CA GLY A 65 -8.52 -0.08 2.24
C GLY A 65 -8.86 -1.24 3.18
N PRO A 66 -8.92 -2.50 2.69
CA PRO A 66 -9.17 -3.65 3.54
C PRO A 66 -8.15 -3.82 4.67
N ILE A 67 -6.87 -3.56 4.42
CA ILE A 67 -5.84 -3.63 5.47
C ILE A 67 -6.07 -2.56 6.54
N MET A 68 -6.39 -1.32 6.13
CA MET A 68 -6.72 -0.23 7.05
C MET A 68 -7.89 -0.59 7.97
N GLU A 69 -8.99 -1.09 7.40
CA GLU A 69 -10.17 -1.49 8.17
C GLU A 69 -9.84 -2.64 9.13
N TYR A 70 -9.15 -3.67 8.67
CA TYR A 70 -8.73 -4.78 9.50
C TYR A 70 -7.88 -4.33 10.70
N LEU A 71 -6.92 -3.45 10.48
CA LEU A 71 -6.05 -2.92 11.53
C LEU A 71 -6.84 -2.04 12.51
N ASP A 72 -7.79 -1.25 12.03
CA ASP A 72 -8.66 -0.45 12.88
C ASP A 72 -9.57 -1.32 13.76
N GLU A 73 -10.18 -2.35 13.19
CA GLU A 73 -11.06 -3.28 13.90
C GLU A 73 -10.32 -4.14 14.94
N THR A 74 -9.10 -4.55 14.63
CA THR A 74 -8.33 -5.46 15.50
C THR A 74 -7.44 -4.74 16.51
N ARG A 75 -6.99 -3.51 16.23
CA ARG A 75 -6.01 -2.76 17.04
C ARG A 75 -6.47 -1.37 17.46
N GLY A 76 -7.38 -0.76 16.69
CA GLY A 76 -7.78 0.62 16.91
C GLY A 76 -8.31 0.89 18.30
N TYR A 77 -9.13 0.00 18.84
CA TYR A 77 -9.71 0.17 20.17
C TYR A 77 -8.67 0.12 21.31
N ALA A 78 -7.59 -0.59 21.12
CA ALA A 78 -6.55 -0.72 22.15
C ALA A 78 -5.79 0.58 22.42
N ILE A 79 -5.77 1.51 21.49
CA ILE A 79 -5.05 2.80 21.60
C ILE A 79 -5.95 3.98 21.96
N GLY A 80 -7.25 3.73 22.18
CA GLY A 80 -8.21 4.74 22.67
C GLY A 80 -8.28 5.98 21.78
N ASP A 81 -8.09 7.16 22.39
CA ASP A 81 -8.18 8.46 21.70
C ASP A 81 -7.18 8.63 20.53
N ARG A 82 -6.18 7.78 20.42
CA ARG A 82 -5.23 7.78 19.30
C ARG A 82 -5.67 6.91 18.12
N ARG A 83 -6.87 6.36 18.17
CA ARG A 83 -7.45 5.59 17.07
C ARG A 83 -7.47 6.42 15.78
N LEU A 84 -6.98 5.83 14.68
CA LEU A 84 -6.85 6.55 13.41
C LEU A 84 -8.19 6.74 12.70
N MET A 85 -9.11 5.77 12.83
CA MET A 85 -10.44 5.89 12.27
C MET A 85 -11.40 6.49 13.29
N PRO A 86 -12.21 7.48 12.90
CA PRO A 86 -13.23 8.05 13.80
C PRO A 86 -14.33 7.04 14.12
N ASP A 87 -15.08 7.30 15.19
CA ASP A 87 -16.18 6.41 15.63
C ASP A 87 -17.46 6.59 14.82
N HIS A 88 -17.78 7.81 14.43
CA HIS A 88 -19.03 8.13 13.73
C HIS A 88 -19.00 7.67 12.26
N PRO A 89 -20.07 7.04 11.74
CA PRO A 89 -20.12 6.52 10.38
C PRO A 89 -19.89 7.56 9.28
N ASP A 90 -20.40 8.77 9.43
CA ASP A 90 -20.21 9.88 8.49
C ASP A 90 -18.74 10.35 8.44
N ALA A 91 -18.10 10.49 9.60
CA ALA A 91 -16.68 10.81 9.68
C ALA A 91 -15.79 9.67 9.13
N ARG A 92 -16.17 8.40 9.36
CA ARG A 92 -15.51 7.24 8.73
C ARG A 92 -15.63 7.26 7.21
N ALA A 93 -16.81 7.59 6.69
CA ALA A 93 -17.05 7.72 5.26
C ALA A 93 -16.17 8.80 4.64
N GLU A 94 -16.08 9.97 5.30
CA GLU A 94 -15.21 11.06 4.84
C GLU A 94 -13.73 10.69 4.89
N THR A 95 -13.28 9.99 5.93
CA THR A 95 -11.91 9.47 6.01
C THR A 95 -11.59 8.54 4.84
N ARG A 96 -12.49 7.59 4.53
CA ARG A 96 -12.34 6.68 3.38
C ARG A 96 -12.28 7.43 2.06
N ARG A 97 -13.13 8.43 1.87
CA ARG A 97 -13.14 9.26 0.68
C ARG A 97 -11.80 9.97 0.47
N LEU A 98 -11.21 10.51 1.54
CA LEU A 98 -9.90 11.16 1.47
C LEU A 98 -8.76 10.16 1.20
N VAL A 99 -8.82 8.97 1.81
CA VAL A 99 -7.87 7.88 1.54
C VAL A 99 -7.94 7.45 0.07
N ASP A 100 -9.14 7.23 -0.45
CA ASP A 100 -9.35 6.86 -1.86
C ASP A 100 -8.86 7.96 -2.80
N TRP A 101 -9.13 9.22 -2.49
CA TRP A 101 -8.60 10.33 -3.28
C TRP A 101 -7.07 10.33 -3.31
N ALA A 102 -6.41 10.12 -2.17
CA ALA A 102 -4.95 10.12 -2.08
C ALA A 102 -4.31 8.90 -2.74
N LEU A 103 -4.86 7.70 -2.52
CA LEU A 103 -4.24 6.44 -2.94
C LEU A 103 -4.69 5.94 -4.32
N ALA A 104 -5.85 6.38 -4.80
CA ALA A 104 -6.31 6.03 -6.14
C ALA A 104 -6.13 7.21 -7.09
N LYS A 105 -6.90 8.29 -6.89
CA LYS A 105 -6.90 9.41 -7.84
C LYS A 105 -5.56 10.14 -7.91
N PHE A 106 -5.06 10.64 -6.78
CA PHE A 106 -3.81 11.41 -6.75
C PHE A 106 -2.59 10.55 -7.11
N ASP A 107 -2.57 9.28 -6.69
CA ASP A 107 -1.50 8.36 -7.08
C ASP A 107 -1.50 8.13 -8.60
N VAL A 108 -2.65 7.80 -9.19
CA VAL A 108 -2.76 7.53 -10.63
C VAL A 108 -2.44 8.76 -11.47
N GLU A 109 -2.92 9.94 -11.08
CA GLU A 109 -2.80 11.15 -11.89
C GLU A 109 -1.46 11.89 -11.70
N VAL A 110 -0.77 11.70 -10.58
CA VAL A 110 0.44 12.47 -10.24
C VAL A 110 1.59 11.58 -9.76
N ILE A 111 1.44 10.97 -8.58
CA ILE A 111 2.57 10.30 -7.90
C ILE A 111 3.07 9.08 -8.68
N GLY A 112 2.16 8.27 -9.21
CA GLY A 112 2.51 7.08 -9.98
C GLY A 112 3.36 7.41 -11.21
N HIS A 113 3.05 8.49 -11.91
CA HIS A 113 3.88 8.98 -13.04
C HIS A 113 5.27 9.39 -12.57
N LEU A 114 5.37 10.19 -11.50
CA LEU A 114 6.65 10.64 -10.96
C LEU A 114 7.51 9.46 -10.48
N VAL A 115 6.94 8.53 -9.73
CA VAL A 115 7.64 7.36 -9.20
C VAL A 115 8.09 6.45 -10.35
N ARG A 116 7.21 6.20 -11.32
CA ARG A 116 7.55 5.36 -12.48
C ARG A 116 8.70 5.96 -13.26
N GLU A 117 8.60 7.24 -13.67
CA GLU A 117 9.59 7.88 -14.53
C GLU A 117 10.91 8.16 -13.81
N ARG A 118 10.86 8.60 -12.54
CA ARG A 118 12.05 9.05 -11.80
C ARG A 118 12.75 7.94 -11.03
N ILE A 119 12.05 6.86 -10.69
CA ILE A 119 12.56 5.80 -9.82
C ILE A 119 12.50 4.45 -10.51
N TYR A 120 11.32 3.96 -10.84
CA TYR A 120 11.17 2.60 -11.35
C TYR A 120 11.90 2.37 -12.66
N LYS A 121 11.82 3.26 -13.62
CA LYS A 121 12.53 3.12 -14.90
C LYS A 121 14.06 2.98 -14.75
N GLN A 122 14.64 3.54 -13.69
CA GLN A 122 16.08 3.43 -13.42
C GLN A 122 16.48 2.07 -12.85
N ILE A 123 15.59 1.38 -12.16
CA ILE A 123 15.86 0.12 -11.48
C ILE A 123 15.24 -1.10 -12.17
N MET A 124 14.27 -0.87 -13.05
CA MET A 124 13.63 -1.94 -13.85
C MET A 124 14.55 -2.41 -14.97
N PRO A 125 14.55 -3.72 -15.30
CA PRO A 125 15.20 -4.18 -16.52
C PRO A 125 14.50 -3.61 -17.77
N LYS A 126 15.25 -3.45 -18.87
CA LYS A 126 14.70 -2.92 -20.14
C LYS A 126 13.51 -3.74 -20.65
N SER A 127 13.54 -5.05 -20.44
CA SER A 127 12.43 -5.97 -20.79
C SER A 127 11.11 -5.68 -20.05
N ALA A 128 11.20 -5.04 -18.87
CA ALA A 128 10.05 -4.62 -18.07
C ALA A 128 9.69 -3.14 -18.24
N GLY A 129 10.37 -2.42 -19.14
CA GLY A 129 10.12 -1.01 -19.43
C GLY A 129 11.07 -0.03 -18.73
N GLY A 130 12.23 -0.53 -18.25
CA GLY A 130 13.30 0.32 -17.71
C GLY A 130 13.99 1.15 -18.78
N GLY A 131 14.55 2.29 -18.38
CA GLY A 131 15.24 3.21 -19.25
C GLY A 131 15.27 4.66 -18.77
N GLU A 132 15.50 5.57 -19.68
CA GLU A 132 15.50 7.01 -19.40
C GLU A 132 14.08 7.51 -19.05
N PRO A 133 13.97 8.51 -18.15
CA PRO A 133 12.69 9.16 -17.85
C PRO A 133 12.09 9.84 -19.10
N ASP A 134 10.80 9.68 -19.30
CA ASP A 134 10.08 10.42 -20.33
C ASP A 134 9.69 11.82 -19.82
N SER A 135 10.35 12.84 -20.35
CA SER A 135 10.09 14.23 -19.96
C SER A 135 8.68 14.71 -20.35
N ALA A 136 8.03 14.09 -21.32
CA ALA A 136 6.66 14.42 -21.71
C ALA A 136 5.65 13.88 -20.69
N ALA A 137 5.91 12.71 -20.12
CA ALA A 137 5.07 12.13 -19.08
C ALA A 137 5.19 12.86 -17.72
N LEU A 138 6.15 13.77 -17.56
CA LEU A 138 6.40 14.55 -16.35
C LEU A 138 5.86 15.99 -16.42
N ARG A 139 5.15 16.37 -17.50
CA ARG A 139 4.53 17.68 -17.72
C ARG A 139 3.04 17.66 -17.47
#